data_16a3f2667e7dff18c40e79fd8ff0cc63
#
_entry.id   16a3f2667e7dff18c40e79fd8ff0cc63
#
_cell.length_a   1.000
_cell.length_b   1.000
_cell.length_c   1.000
_cell.angle_alpha   90.00
_cell.angle_beta   90.00
_cell.angle_gamma   90.00
#
_symmetry.space_group_name_H-M   'P 1'
#
loop_
_entity.id
_entity.type
_entity.pdbx_description
1 polymer ?
#
loop_
_entity_poly.entity_id
_entity_poly.type
_entity_poly.pdbx_seq_one_letter_code
_entity_poly.pdbx_strand_id
1 'polypeptide(L)'
;MLYAVIDVGSNSVRLSVYQCENGNIQPLIDKKDTVGLAGYVENGIMVEEGMKKAAETIGNFYTIARNFNIPSISVFATASLRNVANQEEVLRYIREYAGVAPEIITGEEEARLDFIGSTHFLKMERGILVDIGGGSTELV
;
A
#
# COMPACT_ATOMS: atom_id res chain seq x y z
N MET A 1 17.68 7.25 -9.67
CA MET A 1 17.49 6.76 -8.29
C MET A 1 16.35 5.77 -8.27
N LEU A 2 16.44 4.67 -7.48
CA LEU A 2 15.39 3.66 -7.37
C LEU A 2 14.52 3.92 -6.13
N TYR A 3 13.22 3.71 -6.29
CA TYR A 3 12.22 3.80 -5.23
C TYR A 3 11.35 2.55 -5.26
N ALA A 4 11.04 1.99 -4.11
CA ALA A 4 10.05 0.93 -3.95
C ALA A 4 8.89 1.43 -3.12
N VAL A 5 7.70 1.05 -3.53
CA VAL A 5 6.46 1.31 -2.81
C VAL A 5 5.74 -0.01 -2.59
N ILE A 6 5.38 -0.28 -1.34
CA ILE A 6 4.53 -1.41 -0.96
C ILE A 6 3.19 -0.83 -0.50
N ASP A 7 2.17 -1.07 -1.28
CA ASP A 7 0.79 -0.64 -1.02
C ASP A 7 -0.02 -1.81 -0.44
N VAL A 8 -0.57 -1.61 0.76
CA VAL A 8 -1.33 -2.62 1.50
C VAL A 8 -2.82 -2.27 1.44
N GLY A 9 -3.47 -2.77 0.39
CA GLY A 9 -4.90 -2.60 0.17
C GLY A 9 -5.77 -3.67 0.84
N SER A 10 -7.09 -3.51 0.77
CA SER A 10 -8.06 -4.42 1.38
C SER A 10 -8.11 -5.80 0.70
N ASN A 11 -7.88 -5.86 -0.59
CA ASN A 11 -7.91 -7.10 -1.36
C ASN A 11 -6.52 -7.59 -1.75
N SER A 12 -5.60 -6.69 -2.01
CA SER A 12 -4.27 -7.03 -2.51
C SER A 12 -3.18 -6.16 -1.90
N VAL A 13 -1.98 -6.72 -1.83
CA VAL A 13 -0.75 -6.00 -1.53
C VAL A 13 0.05 -5.91 -2.83
N ARG A 14 0.61 -4.74 -3.12
CA ARG A 14 1.37 -4.48 -4.35
C ARG A 14 2.76 -3.95 -4.01
N LEU A 15 3.77 -4.48 -4.69
CA LEU A 15 5.11 -3.92 -4.74
C LEU A 15 5.32 -3.28 -6.11
N SER A 16 5.58 -1.99 -6.13
CA SER A 16 5.97 -1.26 -7.33
C SER A 16 7.36 -0.66 -7.15
N VAL A 17 8.23 -0.83 -8.15
CA VAL A 17 9.58 -0.26 -8.16
C VAL A 17 9.70 0.67 -9.35
N TYR A 18 10.20 1.87 -9.08
CA TYR A 18 10.37 2.92 -10.06
C TYR A 18 11.82 3.39 -10.13
N GLN A 19 12.26 3.69 -11.36
CA GLN A 19 13.44 4.49 -11.59
C GLN A 19 13.02 5.93 -11.87
N CYS A 20 13.61 6.87 -11.09
CA CYS A 20 13.35 8.30 -11.25
C CYS A 20 14.63 9.01 -11.65
N GLU A 21 14.65 9.60 -12.84
CA GLU A 21 15.80 10.34 -13.38
C GLU A 21 15.31 11.58 -14.15
N ASN A 22 15.86 12.76 -13.81
CA ASN A 22 15.58 14.02 -14.51
C ASN A 22 14.07 14.33 -14.65
N GLY A 23 13.28 14.01 -13.64
CA GLY A 23 11.83 14.20 -13.64
C GLY A 23 11.03 13.12 -14.39
N ASN A 24 11.69 12.14 -15.00
CA ASN A 24 11.04 10.99 -15.60
C ASN A 24 10.88 9.87 -14.58
N ILE A 25 9.71 9.27 -14.56
CA ILE A 25 9.36 8.12 -13.71
C ILE A 25 9.13 6.93 -14.61
N GLN A 26 9.94 5.89 -14.44
CA GLN A 26 9.84 4.64 -15.21
C GLN A 26 9.53 3.48 -14.27
N PRO A 27 8.40 2.76 -14.45
CA PRO A 27 8.13 1.55 -13.72
C PRO A 27 9.07 0.43 -14.16
N LEU A 28 9.67 -0.27 -13.20
CA LEU A 28 10.58 -1.39 -13.43
C LEU A 28 9.98 -2.72 -12.97
N ILE A 29 9.33 -2.74 -11.82
CA ILE A 29 8.70 -3.93 -11.23
C ILE A 29 7.31 -3.53 -10.77
N ASP A 30 6.34 -4.37 -11.11
CA ASP A 30 4.99 -4.31 -10.55
C ASP A 30 4.58 -5.75 -10.21
N LYS A 31 4.49 -6.02 -8.91
CA LYS A 31 4.10 -7.33 -8.39
C LYS A 31 2.93 -7.18 -7.44
N LYS A 32 1.88 -7.96 -7.66
CA LYS A 32 0.65 -7.93 -6.89
C LYS A 32 0.33 -9.32 -6.35
N ASP A 33 0.05 -9.40 -5.05
CA ASP A 33 -0.47 -10.61 -4.40
C ASP A 33 -1.88 -10.33 -3.87
N THR A 34 -2.82 -11.20 -4.22
CA THR A 34 -4.20 -11.12 -3.72
C THR A 34 -4.26 -11.81 -2.36
N VAL A 35 -4.44 -11.02 -1.31
CA VAL A 35 -4.41 -11.47 0.09
C VAL A 35 -5.80 -11.53 0.70
N GLY A 36 -6.70 -10.63 0.29
CA GLY A 36 -8.07 -10.56 0.78
C GLY A 36 -8.18 -10.15 2.25
N LEU A 37 -7.37 -9.16 2.69
CA LEU A 37 -7.31 -8.75 4.10
C LEU A 37 -8.66 -8.36 4.69
N ALA A 38 -9.56 -7.79 3.88
CA ALA A 38 -10.91 -7.46 4.32
C ALA A 38 -11.70 -8.68 4.83
N GLY A 39 -11.42 -9.87 4.29
CA GLY A 39 -12.06 -11.12 4.72
C GLY A 39 -11.61 -11.63 6.09
N TYR A 40 -10.55 -11.05 6.66
CA TYR A 40 -10.03 -11.38 7.99
C TYR A 40 -10.40 -10.34 9.05
N VAL A 41 -11.39 -9.48 8.76
CA VAL A 41 -11.91 -8.51 9.72
C VAL A 41 -13.29 -8.97 10.20
N GLU A 42 -13.38 -9.29 11.48
CA GLU A 42 -14.61 -9.70 12.15
C GLU A 42 -15.01 -8.63 13.17
N ASN A 43 -16.22 -8.10 13.04
CA ASN A 43 -16.75 -7.03 13.93
C ASN A 43 -15.79 -5.83 14.08
N GLY A 44 -15.07 -5.47 13.00
CA GLY A 44 -14.12 -4.36 13.01
C GLY A 44 -12.74 -4.70 13.59
N ILE A 45 -12.49 -5.96 13.90
CA ILE A 45 -11.22 -6.44 14.47
C ILE A 45 -10.55 -7.38 13.46
N MET A 46 -9.29 -7.14 13.13
CA MET A 46 -8.52 -8.05 12.31
C MET A 46 -8.10 -9.25 13.15
N VAL A 47 -8.46 -10.45 12.70
CA VAL A 47 -8.08 -11.69 13.37
C VAL A 47 -6.59 -12.02 13.12
N GLU A 48 -6.00 -12.83 14.00
CA GLU A 48 -4.56 -13.18 13.95
C GLU A 48 -4.12 -13.74 12.59
N GLU A 49 -4.96 -14.54 11.94
CA GLU A 49 -4.66 -15.09 10.61
C GLU A 49 -4.49 -13.98 9.56
N GLY A 50 -5.30 -12.92 9.65
CA GLY A 50 -5.18 -11.74 8.79
C GLY A 50 -3.87 -10.97 9.05
N MET A 51 -3.49 -10.80 10.32
CA MET A 51 -2.22 -10.19 10.71
C MET A 51 -1.04 -10.98 10.15
N LYS A 52 -1.08 -12.32 10.27
CA LYS A 52 -0.06 -13.22 9.75
C LYS A 52 0.08 -13.09 8.23
N LYS A 53 -1.04 -13.14 7.50
CA LYS A 53 -1.03 -12.99 6.03
C LYS A 53 -0.49 -11.63 5.59
N ALA A 54 -0.88 -10.56 6.26
CA ALA A 54 -0.34 -9.22 6.00
C ALA A 54 1.17 -9.18 6.23
N ALA A 55 1.63 -9.67 7.39
CA ALA A 55 3.04 -9.68 7.75
C ALA A 55 3.89 -10.52 6.79
N GLU A 56 3.43 -11.70 6.39
CA GLU A 56 4.13 -12.56 5.42
C GLU A 56 4.27 -11.88 4.06
N THR A 57 3.20 -11.29 3.53
CA THR A 57 3.23 -10.66 2.21
C THR A 57 4.07 -9.39 2.21
N ILE A 58 3.89 -8.52 3.21
CA ILE A 58 4.70 -7.30 3.37
C ILE A 58 6.18 -7.67 3.54
N GLY A 59 6.49 -8.64 4.40
CA GLY A 59 7.86 -9.10 4.64
C GLY A 59 8.54 -9.65 3.40
N ASN A 60 7.82 -10.44 2.59
CA ASN A 60 8.32 -10.96 1.32
C ASN A 60 8.64 -9.81 0.33
N PHE A 61 7.74 -8.84 0.17
CA PHE A 61 7.96 -7.72 -0.73
C PHE A 61 9.07 -6.78 -0.22
N TYR A 62 9.12 -6.54 1.08
CA TYR A 62 10.19 -5.76 1.71
C TYR A 62 11.56 -6.42 1.51
N THR A 63 11.63 -7.75 1.67
CA THR A 63 12.86 -8.53 1.43
C THR A 63 13.28 -8.46 -0.04
N ILE A 64 12.35 -8.57 -0.99
CA ILE A 64 12.64 -8.40 -2.41
C ILE A 64 13.26 -7.01 -2.66
N ALA A 65 12.61 -5.94 -2.20
CA ALA A 65 13.12 -4.58 -2.41
C ALA A 65 14.51 -4.38 -1.79
N ARG A 66 14.75 -4.94 -0.61
CA ARG A 66 16.06 -4.88 0.05
C ARG A 66 17.15 -5.66 -0.71
N ASN A 67 16.82 -6.82 -1.24
CA ASN A 67 17.78 -7.64 -2.02
C ASN A 67 18.21 -6.96 -3.32
N PHE A 68 17.36 -6.10 -3.88
CA PHE A 68 17.73 -5.24 -5.00
C PHE A 68 18.48 -3.96 -4.58
N ASN A 69 18.82 -3.82 -3.29
CA ASN A 69 19.52 -2.66 -2.73
C ASN A 69 18.81 -1.33 -3.06
N ILE A 70 17.48 -1.33 -3.04
CA ILE A 70 16.68 -0.13 -3.29
C ILE A 70 16.84 0.81 -2.09
N PRO A 71 17.33 2.06 -2.29
CA PRO A 71 17.70 2.94 -1.20
C PRO A 71 16.49 3.56 -0.47
N SER A 72 15.34 3.62 -1.13
CA SER A 72 14.12 4.19 -0.58
C SER A 72 12.97 3.20 -0.75
N ILE A 73 12.43 2.72 0.38
CA ILE A 73 11.31 1.79 0.42
C ILE A 73 10.24 2.41 1.30
N SER A 74 9.08 2.71 0.73
CA SER A 74 7.89 3.17 1.44
C SER A 74 6.88 2.03 1.55
N VAL A 75 6.32 1.85 2.73
CA VAL A 75 5.25 0.87 2.99
C VAL A 75 4.09 1.63 3.58
N PHE A 76 2.94 1.62 2.93
CA PHE A 76 1.76 2.26 3.46
C PHE A 76 0.53 1.35 3.34
N ALA A 77 -0.47 1.63 4.16
CA ALA A 77 -1.73 0.92 4.15
C ALA A 77 -2.90 1.90 4.17
N THR A 78 -3.96 1.48 3.51
CA THR A 78 -5.19 2.25 3.30
C THR A 78 -6.34 1.68 4.15
N ALA A 79 -7.55 1.62 3.63
CA ALA A 79 -8.75 1.23 4.35
C ALA A 79 -8.64 -0.12 5.09
N SER A 80 -7.85 -1.06 4.59
CA SER A 80 -7.68 -2.40 5.18
C SER A 80 -7.19 -2.39 6.63
N LEU A 81 -6.24 -1.50 6.93
CA LEU A 81 -5.68 -1.35 8.27
C LEU A 81 -6.14 -0.04 8.94
N ARG A 82 -6.59 0.94 8.17
CA ARG A 82 -7.12 2.20 8.70
C ARG A 82 -8.40 1.99 9.52
N ASN A 83 -9.26 1.08 9.09
CA ASN A 83 -10.61 0.92 9.62
C ASN A 83 -10.75 -0.21 10.66
N VAL A 84 -9.65 -0.80 11.13
CA VAL A 84 -9.72 -1.84 12.17
C VAL A 84 -9.53 -1.26 13.57
N ALA A 85 -10.32 -1.75 14.54
CA ALA A 85 -10.28 -1.25 15.90
C ALA A 85 -8.97 -1.62 16.64
N ASN A 86 -8.35 -2.75 16.28
CA ASN A 86 -7.10 -3.22 16.84
C ASN A 86 -5.86 -2.83 16.00
N GLN A 87 -5.88 -1.67 15.37
CA GLN A 87 -4.84 -1.19 14.45
C GLN A 87 -3.42 -1.26 15.07
N GLU A 88 -3.24 -0.81 16.31
CA GLU A 88 -1.94 -0.82 16.97
C GLU A 88 -1.38 -2.23 17.16
N GLU A 89 -2.24 -3.19 17.50
CA GLU A 89 -1.89 -4.60 17.63
C GLU A 89 -1.44 -5.17 16.26
N VAL A 90 -2.19 -4.88 15.20
CA VAL A 90 -1.88 -5.30 13.83
C VAL A 90 -0.53 -4.74 13.39
N LEU A 91 -0.30 -3.44 13.58
CA LEU A 91 0.97 -2.79 13.21
C LEU A 91 2.16 -3.33 14.00
N ARG A 92 1.98 -3.61 15.29
CA ARG A 92 3.00 -4.23 16.11
C ARG A 92 3.34 -5.63 15.60
N TYR A 93 2.33 -6.45 15.34
CA TYR A 93 2.50 -7.80 14.78
C TYR A 93 3.27 -7.77 13.46
N ILE A 94 2.85 -6.91 12.52
CA ILE A 94 3.53 -6.77 11.23
C ILE A 94 4.99 -6.34 11.44
N ARG A 95 5.27 -5.38 12.31
CA ARG A 95 6.64 -4.92 12.60
C ARG A 95 7.53 -6.03 13.14
N GLU A 96 7.01 -6.85 14.05
CA GLU A 96 7.76 -7.95 14.67
C GLU A 96 8.12 -9.03 13.66
N TYR A 97 7.22 -9.36 12.73
CA TYR A 97 7.42 -10.47 11.78
C TYR A 97 7.98 -10.05 10.43
N ALA A 98 7.62 -8.88 9.92
CA ALA A 98 8.10 -8.37 8.63
C ALA A 98 9.34 -7.48 8.73
N GLY A 99 9.69 -7.02 9.94
CA GLY A 99 10.78 -6.07 10.18
C GLY A 99 10.47 -4.63 9.76
N VAL A 100 9.24 -4.37 9.33
CA VAL A 100 8.74 -3.04 8.92
C VAL A 100 7.24 -2.98 9.22
N ALA A 101 6.74 -1.80 9.59
CA ALA A 101 5.30 -1.57 9.70
C ALA A 101 4.88 -0.55 8.64
N PRO A 102 3.70 -0.74 8.02
CA PRO A 102 3.16 0.26 7.11
C PRO A 102 2.76 1.54 7.85
N GLU A 103 2.92 2.67 7.17
CA GLU A 103 2.30 3.93 7.56
C GLU A 103 0.82 3.89 7.15
N ILE A 104 -0.07 4.23 8.06
CA ILE A 104 -1.49 4.31 7.76
C ILE A 104 -1.79 5.70 7.19
N ILE A 105 -2.15 5.77 5.93
CA ILE A 105 -2.55 7.02 5.29
C ILE A 105 -4.05 7.29 5.47
N THR A 106 -4.41 8.56 5.57
CA THR A 106 -5.82 8.98 5.63
C THR A 106 -6.48 8.85 4.26
N GLY A 107 -7.83 8.79 4.21
CA GLY A 107 -8.54 8.81 2.92
C GLY A 107 -8.28 10.09 2.12
N GLU A 108 -8.09 11.23 2.78
CA GLU A 108 -7.72 12.50 2.14
C GLU A 108 -6.32 12.42 1.48
N GLU A 109 -5.36 11.83 2.18
CA GLU A 109 -4.01 11.64 1.62
C GLU A 109 -4.01 10.62 0.49
N GLU A 110 -4.78 9.53 0.62
CA GLU A 110 -5.00 8.54 -0.45
C GLU A 110 -5.55 9.24 -1.70
N ALA A 111 -6.65 9.99 -1.58
CA ALA A 111 -7.25 10.77 -2.66
C ALA A 111 -6.25 11.76 -3.31
N ARG A 112 -5.45 12.44 -2.48
CA ARG A 112 -4.41 13.36 -2.97
C ARG A 112 -3.33 12.64 -3.78
N LEU A 113 -2.89 11.48 -3.34
CA LEU A 113 -1.88 10.68 -4.03
C LEU A 113 -2.43 10.09 -5.34
N ASP A 114 -3.69 9.63 -5.36
CA ASP A 114 -4.37 9.16 -6.56
C ASP A 114 -4.48 10.25 -7.62
N PHE A 115 -4.85 11.46 -7.19
CA PHE A 115 -4.88 12.62 -8.08
C PHE A 115 -3.50 12.90 -8.68
N ILE A 116 -2.45 12.97 -7.87
CA ILE A 116 -1.08 13.24 -8.34
C ILE A 116 -0.63 12.14 -9.31
N GLY A 117 -0.84 10.87 -8.96
CA GLY A 117 -0.45 9.74 -9.78
C GLY A 117 -1.17 9.71 -11.13
N SER A 118 -2.48 9.92 -11.12
CA SER A 118 -3.30 9.89 -12.33
C SER A 118 -3.03 11.07 -13.26
N THR A 119 -2.86 12.27 -12.69
CA THR A 119 -2.64 13.50 -13.50
C THR A 119 -1.20 13.65 -13.97
N HIS A 120 -0.26 12.92 -13.40
CA HIS A 120 1.13 12.94 -13.88
C HIS A 120 1.24 12.53 -15.37
N PHE A 121 0.41 11.59 -15.79
CA PHE A 121 0.40 11.08 -17.16
C PHE A 121 -0.75 11.61 -18.03
N LEU A 122 -1.75 12.22 -17.41
CA LEU A 122 -2.95 12.72 -18.10
C LEU A 122 -2.96 14.25 -18.07
N LYS A 123 -2.97 14.88 -19.25
CA LYS A 123 -3.24 16.31 -19.37
C LYS A 123 -4.76 16.53 -19.26
N MET A 124 -5.25 16.72 -18.04
CA MET A 124 -6.66 17.03 -17.78
C MET A 124 -6.78 18.48 -17.32
N GLU A 125 -7.69 19.24 -17.97
CA GLU A 125 -8.02 20.61 -17.52
C GLU A 125 -9.15 20.62 -16.51
N ARG A 126 -10.08 19.67 -16.59
CA ARG A 126 -11.22 19.48 -15.68
C ARG A 126 -11.64 18.03 -15.65
N GLY A 127 -12.07 17.52 -14.50
CA GLY A 127 -12.56 16.15 -14.37
C GLY A 127 -12.91 15.81 -12.94
N ILE A 128 -13.41 14.60 -12.74
CA ILE A 128 -13.56 13.96 -11.44
C ILE A 128 -12.77 12.66 -11.52
N LEU A 129 -11.86 12.46 -10.58
CA LEU A 129 -11.20 11.18 -10.39
C LEU A 129 -12.02 10.36 -9.41
N VAL A 130 -12.32 9.13 -9.77
CA VAL A 130 -12.99 8.17 -8.89
C VAL A 130 -12.07 6.97 -8.76
N ASP A 131 -11.56 6.74 -7.54
CA ASP A 131 -10.86 5.51 -7.21
C ASP A 131 -11.78 4.60 -6.41
N ILE A 132 -11.99 3.38 -6.88
CA ILE A 132 -12.85 2.39 -6.25
C ILE A 132 -11.97 1.23 -5.80
N GLY A 133 -11.62 1.25 -4.51
CA GLY A 133 -10.85 0.21 -3.87
C GLY A 133 -11.71 -0.93 -3.31
N GLY A 134 -11.04 -1.91 -2.69
CA GLY A 134 -11.72 -3.03 -2.01
C GLY A 134 -12.33 -2.67 -0.66
N GLY A 135 -11.99 -1.53 -0.07
CA GLY A 135 -12.44 -1.12 1.27
C GLY A 135 -12.80 0.36 1.40
N SER A 136 -12.55 1.16 0.37
CA SER A 136 -12.88 2.60 0.32
C SER A 136 -13.15 3.04 -1.11
N THR A 137 -13.68 4.25 -1.25
CA THR A 137 -13.85 4.94 -2.53
C THR A 137 -13.49 6.40 -2.33
N GLU A 138 -12.56 6.90 -3.12
CA GLU A 138 -12.08 8.27 -3.09
C GLU A 138 -12.63 9.04 -4.30
N LEU A 139 -13.06 10.27 -4.06
CA LEU A 139 -13.52 11.21 -5.09
C LEU A 139 -12.65 12.47 -5.03
N VAL A 140 -12.03 12.82 -6.17
CA VAL A 140 -11.13 13.97 -6.29
C VAL A 140 -11.53 14.86 -7.45
#